data_3f51ab9160069cb4d40b0341e158f2f4
#
_entry.id   3f51ab9160069cb4d40b0341e158f2f4
#
_cell.length_a   1.000
_cell.length_b   1.000
_cell.length_c   1.000
_cell.angle_alpha   90.00
_cell.angle_beta   90.00
_cell.angle_gamma   90.00
#
_symmetry.space_group_name_H-M   'P 1'
#
loop_
_entity.id
_entity.type
_entity.pdbx_description
1 polymer ?
#
loop_
_entity_poly.entity_id
_entity_poly.type
_entity_poly.pdbx_seq_one_letter_code
_entity_poly.pdbx_strand_id
1 'polypeptide(L)'
;GKSGWCSSICPLLPVQRSYGQTPFVTVTHAHCDPCLGCTKNCYDLNPTHAYLADLYDEDRQFAGFRKAFVALFPGFVLAFYLLPSPPTITVWQMVAGFVVAAAVSLVSFYVLGELLNLRGSKLTVLYGAAALNAYYWFNSVNLGSLIEAPAPDWFVWPLRTLVFGLTLFWIYRTYAKERTYIELTLAPQSFHSD
;
A
#
# COMPACT_ATOMS: atom_id res chain seq x y z
N GLY A 1 -9.21 23.63 -0.95
CA GLY A 1 -9.96 22.48 -0.53
C GLY A 1 -9.10 21.44 0.16
N LYS A 2 -9.69 20.61 1.01
CA LYS A 2 -8.99 19.54 1.74
C LYS A 2 -8.30 18.55 0.78
N SER A 3 -8.87 18.32 -0.38
CA SER A 3 -8.31 17.44 -1.41
C SER A 3 -6.99 17.96 -2.01
N GLY A 4 -6.81 19.26 -2.12
CA GLY A 4 -5.57 19.85 -2.64
C GLY A 4 -4.36 19.60 -1.74
N TRP A 5 -4.53 19.73 -0.42
CA TRP A 5 -3.48 19.42 0.54
C TRP A 5 -3.09 17.93 0.51
N CYS A 6 -4.11 17.05 0.60
CA CYS A 6 -3.87 15.61 0.57
C CYS A 6 -3.25 15.14 -0.75
N SER A 7 -3.68 15.70 -1.88
CA SER A 7 -3.22 15.27 -3.20
C SER A 7 -1.85 15.81 -3.60
N SER A 8 -1.43 16.96 -3.04
CA SER A 8 -0.24 17.67 -3.53
C SER A 8 0.92 17.72 -2.54
N ILE A 9 0.66 17.71 -1.23
CA ILE A 9 1.68 18.02 -0.23
C ILE A 9 1.81 16.93 0.84
N CYS A 10 0.75 16.14 1.09
CA CYS A 10 0.77 15.17 2.18
C CYS A 10 1.70 13.98 1.87
N PRO A 11 2.81 13.79 2.61
CA PRO A 11 3.73 12.67 2.38
C PRO A 11 3.12 11.32 2.77
N LEU A 12 2.03 11.31 3.54
CA LEU A 12 1.33 10.09 3.93
C LEU A 12 0.36 9.59 2.86
N LEU A 13 0.00 10.43 1.87
CA LEU A 13 -0.94 10.03 0.83
C LEU A 13 -0.49 8.80 0.03
N PRO A 14 0.79 8.69 -0.44
CA PRO A 14 1.24 7.48 -1.11
C PRO A 14 1.14 6.23 -0.25
N VAL A 15 1.42 6.35 1.05
CA VAL A 15 1.28 5.26 2.02
C VAL A 15 -0.19 4.87 2.18
N GLN A 16 -1.07 5.83 2.39
CA GLN A 16 -2.51 5.59 2.50
C GLN A 16 -3.09 4.97 1.22
N ARG A 17 -2.67 5.45 0.06
CA ARG A 17 -3.08 4.89 -1.24
C ARG A 17 -2.59 3.47 -1.46
N SER A 18 -1.41 3.13 -0.95
CA SER A 18 -0.86 1.78 -1.05
C SER A 18 -1.57 0.78 -0.14
N TYR A 19 -1.92 1.18 1.07
CA TYR A 19 -2.51 0.31 2.09
C TYR A 19 -4.02 0.49 2.29
N GLY A 20 -4.58 1.63 1.90
CA GLY A 20 -6.00 1.97 2.04
C GLY A 20 -6.89 1.52 0.89
N GLN A 21 -6.37 0.74 -0.05
CA GLN A 21 -7.05 0.38 -1.29
C GLN A 21 -8.40 -0.33 -1.08
N THR A 22 -8.46 -1.25 -0.11
CA THR A 22 -9.71 -1.90 0.30
C THR A 22 -9.72 -2.07 1.81
N PRO A 23 -9.93 -0.99 2.58
CA PRO A 23 -9.86 -1.05 4.03
C PRO A 23 -10.91 -2.01 4.59
N PHE A 24 -10.59 -2.65 5.72
CA PHE A 24 -11.52 -3.52 6.43
C PHE A 24 -12.67 -2.74 7.06
N VAL A 25 -12.38 -1.51 7.49
CA VAL A 25 -13.33 -0.60 8.13
C VAL A 25 -13.26 0.74 7.42
N THR A 26 -14.41 1.25 6.98
CA THR A 26 -14.55 2.61 6.48
C THR A 26 -15.11 3.49 7.58
N VAL A 27 -14.41 4.57 7.90
CA VAL A 27 -14.90 5.55 8.88
C VAL A 27 -15.45 6.75 8.13
N THR A 28 -16.73 7.05 8.35
CA THR A 28 -17.35 8.26 7.84
C THR A 28 -17.02 9.42 8.78
N HIS A 29 -16.42 10.47 8.24
CA HIS A 29 -16.20 11.70 9.00
C HIS A 29 -17.50 12.50 9.16
N ALA A 30 -17.86 12.82 10.40
CA ALA A 30 -19.02 13.64 10.71
C ALA A 30 -19.01 15.02 10.03
N HIS A 31 -17.82 15.54 9.66
CA HIS A 31 -17.65 16.80 8.95
C HIS A 31 -17.84 16.69 7.43
N CYS A 32 -18.06 15.49 6.89
CA CYS A 32 -18.28 15.27 5.45
C CYS A 32 -19.75 15.30 5.07
N ASP A 33 -20.66 15.37 6.02
CA ASP A 33 -22.10 15.49 5.79
C ASP A 33 -22.54 16.95 6.05
N PRO A 34 -23.02 17.72 5.07
CA PRO A 34 -23.41 17.40 3.69
C PRO A 34 -22.39 17.70 2.60
N CYS A 35 -21.09 17.64 2.87
CA CYS A 35 -20.06 18.02 1.92
C CYS A 35 -19.88 16.98 0.79
N LEU A 36 -20.35 17.29 -0.39
CA LEU A 36 -20.25 16.44 -1.59
C LEU A 36 -18.94 16.61 -2.39
N GLY A 37 -18.08 17.59 -2.03
CA GLY A 37 -16.88 17.92 -2.83
C GLY A 37 -15.79 16.85 -2.86
N CYS A 38 -15.82 15.89 -1.93
CA CYS A 38 -14.82 14.83 -1.83
C CYS A 38 -15.36 13.43 -2.17
N THR A 39 -16.62 13.29 -2.57
CA THR A 39 -17.26 12.00 -2.81
C THR A 39 -16.56 11.14 -3.85
N LYS A 40 -15.91 11.77 -4.83
CA LYS A 40 -15.20 11.07 -5.91
C LYS A 40 -13.79 10.64 -5.53
N ASN A 41 -13.07 11.44 -4.73
CA ASN A 41 -11.62 11.27 -4.54
C ASN A 41 -11.18 11.22 -3.07
N CYS A 42 -12.11 11.20 -2.11
CA CYS A 42 -11.75 11.14 -0.70
C CYS A 42 -11.58 9.70 -0.25
N TYR A 43 -10.35 9.36 0.20
CA TYR A 43 -10.06 8.02 0.75
C TYR A 43 -10.87 7.68 1.98
N ASP A 44 -11.16 8.68 2.81
CA ASP A 44 -11.95 8.49 4.03
C ASP A 44 -13.42 8.18 3.72
N LEU A 45 -13.96 8.79 2.65
CA LEU A 45 -15.36 8.65 2.28
C LEU A 45 -15.62 7.47 1.35
N ASN A 46 -14.78 7.29 0.34
CA ASN A 46 -14.90 6.21 -0.64
C ASN A 46 -13.53 5.69 -1.09
N PRO A 47 -12.82 4.96 -0.23
CA PRO A 47 -11.47 4.52 -0.52
C PRO A 47 -11.40 3.57 -1.73
N THR A 48 -12.42 2.76 -1.95
CA THR A 48 -12.47 1.84 -3.09
C THR A 48 -12.59 2.61 -4.40
N HIS A 49 -13.48 3.61 -4.47
CA HIS A 49 -13.63 4.43 -5.67
C HIS A 49 -12.35 5.25 -5.95
N ALA A 50 -11.76 5.86 -4.93
CA ALA A 50 -10.52 6.61 -5.06
C ALA A 50 -9.36 5.73 -5.55
N TYR A 51 -9.26 4.49 -5.06
CA TYR A 51 -8.29 3.52 -5.55
C TYR A 51 -8.51 3.13 -7.01
N LEU A 52 -9.76 2.85 -7.39
CA LEU A 52 -10.11 2.45 -8.75
C LEU A 52 -9.94 3.59 -9.75
N ALA A 53 -10.28 4.83 -9.37
CA ALA A 53 -10.01 6.01 -10.18
C ALA A 53 -8.51 6.20 -10.45
N ASP A 54 -7.66 5.92 -9.45
CA ASP A 54 -6.21 5.92 -9.62
C ASP A 54 -5.70 4.85 -10.59
N LEU A 55 -6.35 3.68 -10.63
CA LEU A 55 -5.95 2.57 -11.51
C LEU A 55 -6.36 2.80 -12.96
N TYR A 56 -7.54 3.37 -13.18
CA TYR A 56 -8.16 3.53 -14.51
C TYR A 56 -8.01 4.93 -15.10
N ASP A 57 -7.06 5.70 -14.61
CA ASP A 57 -6.49 6.85 -15.30
C ASP A 57 -7.27 8.17 -15.31
N GLU A 58 -8.15 8.38 -14.36
CA GLU A 58 -8.69 9.73 -14.18
C GLU A 58 -7.61 10.72 -13.67
N ASP A 59 -6.50 10.20 -13.11
CA ASP A 59 -5.39 11.02 -12.62
C ASP A 59 -4.01 10.48 -13.05
N ARG A 60 -3.76 10.50 -14.36
CA ARG A 60 -2.52 9.99 -14.99
C ARG A 60 -1.25 10.65 -14.45
N GLN A 61 -1.33 11.91 -14.11
CA GLN A 61 -0.15 12.69 -13.72
C GLN A 61 0.54 12.14 -12.47
N PHE A 62 -0.22 11.63 -11.51
CA PHE A 62 0.32 11.12 -10.25
C PHE A 62 0.42 9.59 -10.17
N ALA A 63 -0.20 8.87 -11.10
CA ALA A 63 -0.19 7.40 -11.11
C ALA A 63 1.24 6.82 -11.19
N GLY A 64 2.11 7.42 -11.99
CA GLY A 64 3.51 7.02 -12.13
C GLY A 64 4.30 7.16 -10.83
N PHE A 65 4.15 8.28 -10.14
CA PHE A 65 4.83 8.52 -8.85
C PHE A 65 4.34 7.56 -7.76
N ARG A 66 3.05 7.25 -7.73
CA ARG A 66 2.48 6.28 -6.78
C ARG A 66 3.01 4.87 -7.02
N LYS A 67 3.05 4.44 -8.27
CA LYS A 67 3.63 3.13 -8.64
C LYS A 67 5.11 3.04 -8.26
N ALA A 68 5.88 4.08 -8.56
CA ALA A 68 7.30 4.14 -8.19
C ALA A 68 7.47 4.08 -6.66
N PHE A 69 6.68 4.83 -5.90
CA PHE A 69 6.72 4.80 -4.44
C PHE A 69 6.45 3.38 -3.91
N VAL A 70 5.37 2.73 -4.37
CA VAL A 70 5.03 1.37 -3.93
C VAL A 70 6.11 0.37 -4.30
N ALA A 71 6.70 0.51 -5.48
CA ALA A 71 7.79 -0.35 -5.95
C ALA A 71 9.07 -0.21 -5.12
N LEU A 72 9.38 0.99 -4.64
CA LEU A 72 10.55 1.28 -3.80
C LEU A 72 10.36 0.84 -2.35
N PHE A 73 9.14 0.86 -1.84
CA PHE A 73 8.84 0.81 -0.42
C PHE A 73 9.24 -0.50 0.27
N PRO A 74 9.04 -1.72 -0.30
CA PRO A 74 9.53 -2.96 0.33
C PRO A 74 11.04 -2.96 0.54
N GLY A 75 11.81 -2.47 -0.44
CA GLY A 75 13.26 -2.33 -0.31
C GLY A 75 13.65 -1.36 0.80
N PHE A 76 12.94 -0.25 0.92
CA PHE A 76 13.16 0.71 2.00
C PHE A 76 12.89 0.08 3.38
N VAL A 77 11.79 -0.65 3.54
CA VAL A 77 11.45 -1.34 4.79
C VAL A 77 12.51 -2.39 5.13
N LEU A 78 12.94 -3.19 4.17
CA LEU A 78 14.00 -4.19 4.38
C LEU A 78 15.32 -3.54 4.79
N ALA A 79 15.71 -2.46 4.10
CA ALA A 79 16.92 -1.72 4.44
C ALA A 79 16.89 -1.20 5.88
N PHE A 80 15.74 -0.67 6.31
CA PHE A 80 15.57 -0.16 7.67
C PHE A 80 15.87 -1.20 8.75
N TYR A 81 15.48 -2.45 8.53
CA TYR A 81 15.68 -3.52 9.51
C TYR A 81 16.99 -4.30 9.34
N LEU A 82 17.54 -4.36 8.14
CA LEU A 82 18.69 -5.20 7.82
C LEU A 82 20.02 -4.45 7.84
N LEU A 83 20.01 -3.12 7.62
CA LEU A 83 21.23 -2.35 7.67
C LEU A 83 21.70 -2.14 9.12
N PRO A 84 23.01 -2.29 9.37
CA PRO A 84 23.57 -1.98 10.67
C PRO A 84 23.41 -0.50 11.00
N SER A 85 23.24 -0.19 12.28
CA SER A 85 23.16 1.20 12.76
C SER A 85 24.57 1.79 13.02
N PRO A 86 24.72 3.11 12.95
CA PRO A 86 25.94 3.77 13.43
C PRO A 86 26.22 3.40 14.91
N PRO A 87 27.48 3.25 15.32
CA PRO A 87 28.74 3.59 14.59
C PRO A 87 29.32 2.46 13.72
N THR A 88 28.65 1.33 13.56
CA THR A 88 29.19 0.19 12.79
C THR A 88 29.37 0.50 11.31
N ILE A 89 28.56 1.40 10.77
CA ILE A 89 28.69 1.90 9.39
C ILE A 89 28.62 3.43 9.39
N THR A 90 29.21 4.03 8.36
CA THR A 90 29.11 5.48 8.16
C THR A 90 27.71 5.86 7.67
N VAL A 91 27.30 7.10 7.91
CA VAL A 91 26.01 7.63 7.43
C VAL A 91 25.89 7.49 5.91
N TRP A 92 26.98 7.71 5.17
CA TRP A 92 27.00 7.57 3.70
C TRP A 92 26.78 6.13 3.24
N GLN A 93 27.37 5.16 3.94
CA GLN A 93 27.12 3.73 3.67
C GLN A 93 25.68 3.35 3.97
N MET A 94 25.11 3.89 5.05
CA MET A 94 23.70 3.68 5.37
C MET A 94 22.79 4.24 4.28
N VAL A 95 23.00 5.49 3.85
CA VAL A 95 22.21 6.12 2.77
C VAL A 95 22.37 5.32 1.47
N ALA A 96 23.59 4.93 1.10
CA ALA A 96 23.84 4.11 -0.08
C ALA A 96 23.10 2.76 0.01
N GLY A 97 23.09 2.12 1.17
CA GLY A 97 22.34 0.88 1.41
C GLY A 97 20.84 1.03 1.19
N PHE A 98 20.24 2.11 1.68
CA PHE A 98 18.82 2.42 1.42
C PHE A 98 18.54 2.63 -0.07
N VAL A 99 19.40 3.41 -0.76
CA VAL A 99 19.25 3.66 -2.20
C VAL A 99 19.35 2.36 -2.99
N VAL A 100 20.33 1.52 -2.69
CA VAL A 100 20.52 0.23 -3.37
C VAL A 100 19.33 -0.69 -3.13
N ALA A 101 18.88 -0.86 -1.88
CA ALA A 101 17.75 -1.71 -1.57
C ALA A 101 16.44 -1.22 -2.23
N ALA A 102 16.21 0.08 -2.23
CA ALA A 102 15.08 0.69 -2.93
C ALA A 102 15.17 0.46 -4.45
N ALA A 103 16.35 0.65 -5.04
CA ALA A 103 16.58 0.40 -6.48
C ALA A 103 16.36 -1.07 -6.85
N VAL A 104 16.86 -2.01 -6.04
CA VAL A 104 16.62 -3.46 -6.25
C VAL A 104 15.13 -3.77 -6.18
N SER A 105 14.40 -3.21 -5.22
CA SER A 105 12.95 -3.37 -5.11
C SER A 105 12.23 -2.82 -6.34
N LEU A 106 12.62 -1.65 -6.83
CA LEU A 106 12.07 -1.04 -8.04
C LEU A 106 12.31 -1.91 -9.27
N VAL A 107 13.55 -2.38 -9.47
CA VAL A 107 13.89 -3.26 -10.59
C VAL A 107 13.10 -4.56 -10.50
N SER A 108 13.00 -5.17 -9.31
CA SER A 108 12.22 -6.39 -9.11
C SER A 108 10.73 -6.18 -9.44
N PHE A 109 10.17 -4.99 -9.16
CA PHE A 109 8.80 -4.65 -9.51
C PHE A 109 8.55 -4.76 -11.02
N TYR A 110 9.42 -4.17 -11.83
CA TYR A 110 9.28 -4.24 -13.29
C TYR A 110 9.55 -5.64 -13.83
N VAL A 111 10.62 -6.28 -13.36
CA VAL A 111 10.97 -7.65 -13.80
C VAL A 111 9.85 -8.64 -13.48
N LEU A 112 9.30 -8.61 -12.27
CA LEU A 112 8.18 -9.48 -11.89
C LEU A 112 6.90 -9.14 -12.66
N GLY A 113 6.67 -7.86 -12.96
CA GLY A 113 5.56 -7.43 -13.80
C GLY A 113 5.58 -8.08 -15.17
N GLU A 114 6.73 -8.07 -15.82
CA GLU A 114 6.92 -8.68 -17.13
C GLU A 114 6.89 -10.22 -17.05
N LEU A 115 7.63 -10.83 -16.12
CA LEU A 115 7.70 -12.29 -16.00
C LEU A 115 6.35 -12.94 -15.67
N LEU A 116 5.56 -12.30 -14.80
CA LEU A 116 4.28 -12.84 -14.34
C LEU A 116 3.09 -12.32 -15.18
N ASN A 117 3.36 -11.44 -16.14
CA ASN A 117 2.34 -10.75 -16.95
C ASN A 117 1.24 -10.14 -16.07
N LEU A 118 1.64 -9.54 -14.95
CA LEU A 118 0.72 -8.92 -14.00
C LEU A 118 0.48 -7.46 -14.37
N ARG A 119 -0.79 -7.06 -14.35
CA ARG A 119 -1.14 -5.63 -14.47
C ARG A 119 -0.58 -4.85 -13.29
N GLY A 120 -0.21 -3.59 -13.53
CA GLY A 120 0.41 -2.73 -12.52
C GLY A 120 -0.37 -2.61 -11.21
N SER A 121 -1.72 -2.67 -11.26
CA SER A 121 -2.60 -2.70 -10.09
C SER A 121 -2.34 -3.90 -9.18
N LYS A 122 -2.32 -5.10 -9.74
CA LYS A 122 -2.10 -6.33 -8.97
C LYS A 122 -0.70 -6.36 -8.34
N LEU A 123 0.28 -5.88 -9.09
CA LEU A 123 1.66 -5.80 -8.62
C LEU A 123 1.80 -4.79 -7.47
N THR A 124 1.10 -3.65 -7.56
CA THR A 124 1.02 -2.64 -6.49
C THR A 124 0.49 -3.26 -5.19
N VAL A 125 -0.58 -4.04 -5.26
CA VAL A 125 -1.14 -4.75 -4.11
C VAL A 125 -0.13 -5.73 -3.51
N LEU A 126 0.56 -6.51 -4.36
CA LEU A 126 1.56 -7.48 -3.90
C LEU A 126 2.74 -6.81 -3.20
N TYR A 127 3.25 -5.70 -3.75
CA TYR A 127 4.35 -4.96 -3.14
C TYR A 127 3.94 -4.26 -1.85
N GLY A 128 2.74 -3.70 -1.77
CA GLY A 128 2.17 -3.19 -0.53
C GLY A 128 2.05 -4.28 0.54
N ALA A 129 1.56 -5.45 0.16
CA ALA A 129 1.47 -6.62 1.04
C ALA A 129 2.86 -7.10 1.51
N ALA A 130 3.84 -7.15 0.61
CA ALA A 130 5.21 -7.54 0.93
C ALA A 130 5.85 -6.58 1.94
N ALA A 131 5.70 -5.27 1.73
CA ALA A 131 6.21 -4.25 2.65
C ALA A 131 5.57 -4.36 4.05
N LEU A 132 4.24 -4.55 4.11
CA LEU A 132 3.52 -4.72 5.37
C LEU A 132 3.98 -5.97 6.12
N ASN A 133 4.10 -7.11 5.42
CA ASN A 133 4.58 -8.35 6.03
C ASN A 133 6.03 -8.23 6.48
N ALA A 134 6.93 -7.62 5.70
CA ALA A 134 8.30 -7.37 6.11
C ALA A 134 8.35 -6.50 7.38
N TYR A 135 7.58 -5.42 7.41
CA TYR A 135 7.49 -4.56 8.60
C TYR A 135 7.09 -5.34 9.85
N TYR A 136 5.98 -6.09 9.81
CA TYR A 136 5.51 -6.84 10.97
C TYR A 136 6.37 -8.07 11.28
N TRP A 137 7.04 -8.66 10.29
CA TRP A 137 7.98 -9.75 10.52
C TRP A 137 9.10 -9.34 11.49
N PHE A 138 9.72 -8.21 11.23
CA PHE A 138 10.78 -7.68 12.09
C PHE A 138 10.22 -7.04 13.36
N ASN A 139 9.16 -6.24 13.24
CA ASN A 139 8.62 -5.50 14.37
C ASN A 139 7.89 -6.38 15.40
N SER A 140 7.49 -7.59 15.03
CA SER A 140 6.87 -8.54 15.98
C SER A 140 7.76 -8.86 17.17
N VAL A 141 9.07 -8.90 16.97
CA VAL A 141 10.05 -9.11 18.05
C VAL A 141 10.09 -7.88 18.97
N ASN A 142 10.10 -6.69 18.40
CA ASN A 142 10.09 -5.44 19.17
C ASN A 142 8.80 -5.31 19.99
N LEU A 143 7.65 -5.66 19.41
CA LEU A 143 6.37 -5.67 20.12
C LEU A 143 6.33 -6.74 21.23
N GLY A 144 6.86 -7.92 20.95
CA GLY A 144 6.97 -9.00 21.94
C GLY A 144 7.87 -8.62 23.13
N SER A 145 8.95 -7.90 22.89
CA SER A 145 9.86 -7.45 23.93
C SER A 145 9.28 -6.40 24.88
N LEU A 146 8.13 -5.78 24.51
CA LEU A 146 7.37 -4.93 25.43
C LEU A 146 6.59 -5.74 26.48
N ILE A 147 6.36 -7.02 26.20
CA ILE A 147 5.67 -7.95 27.13
C ILE A 147 6.71 -8.64 27.98
N GLU A 148 7.73 -9.23 27.36
CA GLU A 148 8.80 -9.96 28.01
C GLU A 148 10.06 -9.91 27.14
N ALA A 149 11.23 -9.72 27.76
CA ALA A 149 12.52 -9.73 27.07
C ALA A 149 13.34 -10.97 27.49
N PRO A 150 13.72 -11.86 26.55
CA PRO A 150 13.50 -11.80 25.10
C PRO A 150 12.03 -12.00 24.70
N ALA A 151 11.65 -11.48 23.52
CA ALA A 151 10.29 -11.59 23.00
C ALA A 151 9.81 -13.05 22.98
N PRO A 152 8.65 -13.38 23.59
CA PRO A 152 8.22 -14.76 23.71
C PRO A 152 7.67 -15.31 22.39
N ASP A 153 8.06 -16.53 22.05
CA ASP A 153 7.66 -17.20 20.80
C ASP A 153 6.15 -17.36 20.67
N TRP A 154 5.45 -17.57 21.79
CA TRP A 154 3.99 -17.70 21.80
C TRP A 154 3.26 -16.44 21.37
N PHE A 155 3.91 -15.27 21.43
CA PHE A 155 3.38 -14.01 20.93
C PHE A 155 3.85 -13.72 19.49
N VAL A 156 5.15 -13.89 19.20
CA VAL A 156 5.78 -13.52 17.93
C VAL A 156 5.20 -14.34 16.77
N TRP A 157 5.14 -15.67 16.90
CA TRP A 157 4.67 -16.52 15.82
C TRP A 157 3.17 -16.38 15.51
N PRO A 158 2.26 -16.35 16.48
CA PRO A 158 0.85 -16.08 16.23
C PRO A 158 0.63 -14.70 15.58
N LEU A 159 1.35 -13.66 16.01
CA LEU A 159 1.24 -12.34 15.41
C LEU A 159 1.67 -12.36 13.94
N ARG A 160 2.79 -12.99 13.60
CA ARG A 160 3.25 -13.14 12.20
C ARG A 160 2.23 -13.89 11.35
N THR A 161 1.71 -15.00 11.88
CA THR A 161 0.70 -15.81 11.17
C THR A 161 -0.59 -15.03 10.97
N LEU A 162 -1.04 -14.29 11.98
CA LEU A 162 -2.23 -13.43 11.89
C LEU A 162 -2.07 -12.37 10.82
N VAL A 163 -0.95 -11.62 10.83
CA VAL A 163 -0.69 -10.57 9.84
C VAL A 163 -0.63 -11.15 8.44
N PHE A 164 0.05 -12.27 8.26
CA PHE A 164 0.13 -12.96 6.97
C PHE A 164 -1.26 -13.39 6.47
N GLY A 165 -2.06 -14.01 7.32
CA GLY A 165 -3.43 -14.43 7.00
C GLY A 165 -4.34 -13.24 6.64
N LEU A 166 -4.28 -12.15 7.43
CA LEU A 166 -5.01 -10.91 7.13
C LEU A 166 -4.57 -10.29 5.81
N THR A 167 -3.27 -10.34 5.50
CA THR A 167 -2.73 -9.81 4.24
C THR A 167 -3.21 -10.63 3.05
N LEU A 168 -3.23 -11.96 3.14
CA LEU A 168 -3.78 -12.83 2.09
C LEU A 168 -5.26 -12.56 1.87
N PHE A 169 -6.03 -12.42 2.95
CA PHE A 169 -7.45 -12.07 2.86
C PHE A 169 -7.65 -10.69 2.22
N TRP A 170 -6.81 -9.71 2.55
CA TRP A 170 -6.84 -8.39 1.94
C TRP A 170 -6.53 -8.42 0.44
N ILE A 171 -5.51 -9.18 0.01
CA ILE A 171 -5.18 -9.39 -1.41
C ILE A 171 -6.38 -9.99 -2.15
N TYR A 172 -6.95 -11.08 -1.61
CA TYR A 172 -8.12 -11.73 -2.19
C TYR A 172 -9.28 -10.76 -2.34
N ARG A 173 -9.62 -10.04 -1.29
CA ARG A 173 -10.70 -9.05 -1.28
C ARG A 173 -10.48 -7.92 -2.29
N THR A 174 -9.22 -7.44 -2.41
CA THR A 174 -8.86 -6.37 -3.35
C THR A 174 -9.02 -6.85 -4.79
N TYR A 175 -8.55 -8.05 -5.10
CA TYR A 175 -8.68 -8.62 -6.45
C TYR A 175 -10.13 -8.94 -6.81
N ALA A 176 -10.93 -9.40 -5.86
CA ALA A 176 -12.36 -9.64 -6.08
C ALA A 176 -13.11 -8.33 -6.41
N LYS A 177 -12.82 -7.26 -5.68
CA LYS A 177 -13.43 -5.94 -5.94
C LYS A 177 -12.98 -5.33 -7.27
N GLU A 178 -11.72 -5.48 -7.63
CA GLU A 178 -11.21 -5.04 -8.93
C GLU A 178 -11.94 -5.74 -10.08
N ARG A 179 -12.14 -7.06 -9.98
CA ARG A 179 -12.88 -7.83 -10.98
C ARG A 179 -14.30 -7.31 -11.14
N THR A 180 -15.03 -7.12 -10.05
CA THR A 180 -16.40 -6.60 -10.07
C THR A 180 -16.47 -5.22 -10.72
N TYR A 181 -15.49 -4.35 -10.44
CA TYR A 181 -15.45 -3.02 -11.03
C TYR A 181 -15.23 -3.07 -12.54
N ILE A 182 -14.31 -3.91 -13.02
CA ILE A 182 -14.08 -4.12 -14.45
C ILE A 182 -15.35 -4.61 -15.14
N GLU A 183 -16.04 -5.58 -14.55
CA GLU A 183 -17.30 -6.10 -15.08
C GLU A 183 -18.38 -5.01 -15.19
N LEU A 184 -18.50 -4.14 -14.19
CA LEU A 184 -19.43 -3.04 -14.17
C LEU A 184 -19.11 -1.93 -15.17
N THR A 185 -17.81 -1.64 -15.39
CA THR A 185 -17.37 -0.58 -16.32
C THR A 185 -17.40 -1.04 -17.78
N LEU A 186 -17.24 -2.33 -18.02
CA LEU A 186 -17.30 -2.92 -19.36
C LEU A 186 -18.70 -3.36 -19.76
N ALA A 187 -19.64 -3.45 -18.82
CA ALA A 187 -21.05 -3.70 -19.14
C ALA A 187 -21.56 -2.55 -20.04
N PRO A 188 -22.16 -2.86 -21.19
CA PRO A 188 -22.75 -1.83 -22.03
C PRO A 188 -23.75 -1.05 -21.20
N GLN A 189 -23.49 0.26 -21.04
CA GLN A 189 -24.47 1.16 -20.44
C GLN A 189 -25.67 1.15 -21.38
N SER A 190 -26.69 0.37 -21.06
CA SER A 190 -27.99 0.50 -21.68
C SER A 190 -28.51 1.88 -21.25
N PHE A 191 -28.24 2.87 -22.05
CA PHE A 191 -28.91 4.18 -21.95
C PHE A 191 -30.40 3.89 -22.11
N HIS A 192 -31.12 3.90 -21.02
CA HIS A 192 -32.55 4.14 -21.10
C HIS A 192 -32.71 5.55 -21.62
N SER A 193 -32.93 5.65 -22.92
CA SER A 193 -33.54 6.80 -23.55
C SER A 193 -35.02 6.76 -23.20
N ASP A 194 -35.38 7.42 -22.13
CA ASP A 194 -36.74 7.88 -21.86
C ASP A 194 -36.83 9.38 -22.16
#